data_312a405edd38bda32d5ceddb17183e84
#
_entry.id   312a405edd38bda32d5ceddb17183e84
#
_cell.length_a   1.000
_cell.length_b   1.000
_cell.length_c   1.000
_cell.angle_alpha   90.00
_cell.angle_beta   90.00
_cell.angle_gamma   90.00
#
_symmetry.space_group_name_H-M   'P 1'
#
loop_
_entity.id
_entity.type
_entity.pdbx_description
1 polymer ?
#
loop_
_entity_poly.entity_id
_entity_poly.type
_entity_poly.pdbx_seq_one_letter_code
_entity_poly.pdbx_strand_id
1 'polypeptide(L)'
;LYRLYPDARIFTLTVPGVIDISSTELRERLASGTGENLLPPAVYGYILRNHLYGTDVNLKSLTLSQLRPVALSYLKHKRIPHVLGTEQEAIRLATRYGADVEKARVAALLHDCTKKLDMPEQLALCRQYGIELDELEQKALKLLHAKTGAAIAREVFGVDDEIYRAIWWHTTGHADMTLSLIHI
;
A
#
# COMPACT_ATOMS: atom_id res chain seq x y z
N LEU A 1 -32.10 -26.90 11.03
CA LEU A 1 -32.11 -26.14 12.29
C LEU A 1 -33.38 -26.39 13.08
N TYR A 2 -34.59 -26.24 12.50
CA TYR A 2 -35.86 -26.47 13.19
C TYR A 2 -36.01 -27.91 13.73
N ARG A 3 -35.45 -28.93 13.08
CA ARG A 3 -35.46 -30.31 13.57
C ARG A 3 -34.61 -30.52 14.82
N LEU A 4 -33.54 -29.73 14.99
CA LEU A 4 -32.61 -29.80 16.10
C LEU A 4 -33.02 -28.89 17.28
N TYR A 5 -33.71 -27.80 16.95
CA TYR A 5 -34.13 -26.76 17.91
C TYR A 5 -35.57 -26.32 17.63
N PRO A 6 -36.58 -27.13 17.99
CA PRO A 6 -37.96 -26.87 17.65
C PRO A 6 -38.54 -25.57 18.26
N ASP A 7 -37.98 -25.13 19.39
CA ASP A 7 -38.40 -23.91 20.08
C ASP A 7 -37.59 -22.65 19.67
N ALA A 8 -36.66 -22.78 18.72
CA ALA A 8 -35.85 -21.66 18.29
C ALA A 8 -36.67 -20.68 17.44
N ARG A 9 -36.59 -19.40 17.78
CA ARG A 9 -37.07 -18.29 16.91
C ARG A 9 -35.99 -17.94 15.92
N ILE A 10 -36.20 -18.27 14.65
CA ILE A 10 -35.25 -17.95 13.56
C ILE A 10 -35.76 -16.72 12.82
N PHE A 11 -34.93 -15.70 12.76
CA PHE A 11 -35.16 -14.50 11.98
C PHE A 11 -34.23 -14.49 10.77
N THR A 12 -34.79 -14.32 9.58
CA THR A 12 -33.99 -14.08 8.37
C THR A 12 -33.81 -12.58 8.21
N LEU A 13 -32.54 -12.16 8.21
CA LEU A 13 -32.16 -10.78 7.96
C LEU A 13 -31.65 -10.67 6.52
N THR A 14 -32.33 -9.88 5.71
CA THR A 14 -31.84 -9.54 4.38
C THR A 14 -31.01 -8.26 4.49
N VAL A 15 -29.70 -8.37 4.34
CA VAL A 15 -28.79 -7.23 4.35
C VAL A 15 -28.43 -6.86 2.92
N PRO A 16 -28.79 -5.66 2.43
CA PRO A 16 -28.41 -5.21 1.09
C PRO A 16 -26.90 -5.19 0.93
N GLY A 17 -26.38 -5.69 -0.19
CA GLY A 17 -24.95 -5.66 -0.51
C GLY A 17 -24.13 -6.80 0.10
N VAL A 18 -24.76 -7.79 0.75
CA VAL A 18 -24.04 -9.02 1.14
C VAL A 18 -23.71 -9.81 -0.11
N ILE A 19 -22.44 -10.10 -0.29
CA ILE A 19 -21.97 -11.01 -1.33
C ILE A 19 -22.16 -12.43 -0.80
N ASP A 20 -23.06 -13.19 -1.44
CA ASP A 20 -23.27 -14.61 -1.10
C ASP A 20 -22.16 -15.45 -1.73
N ILE A 21 -21.07 -15.62 -0.99
CA ILE A 21 -19.90 -16.39 -1.41
C ILE A 21 -19.36 -17.22 -0.25
N SER A 22 -19.05 -18.48 -0.52
CA SER A 22 -18.41 -19.34 0.47
C SER A 22 -16.91 -19.01 0.60
N SER A 23 -16.31 -19.34 1.75
CA SER A 23 -14.87 -19.16 1.96
C SER A 23 -14.04 -20.01 0.98
N THR A 24 -14.55 -21.14 0.53
CA THR A 24 -13.90 -22.01 -0.48
C THR A 24 -13.91 -21.34 -1.84
N GLU A 25 -15.05 -20.89 -2.28
CA GLU A 25 -15.20 -20.17 -3.55
C GLU A 25 -14.36 -18.88 -3.57
N LEU A 26 -14.33 -18.13 -2.46
CA LEU A 26 -13.49 -16.95 -2.36
C LEU A 26 -12.01 -17.28 -2.58
N ARG A 27 -11.49 -18.35 -1.96
CA ARG A 27 -10.09 -18.77 -2.16
C ARG A 27 -9.80 -19.21 -3.58
N GLU A 28 -10.72 -19.92 -4.24
CA GLU A 28 -10.60 -20.30 -5.63
C GLU A 28 -10.54 -19.07 -6.55
N ARG A 29 -11.39 -18.08 -6.32
CA ARG A 29 -11.37 -16.82 -7.07
C ARG A 29 -10.10 -16.02 -6.83
N LEU A 30 -9.58 -16.00 -5.60
CA LEU A 30 -8.31 -15.36 -5.29
C LEU A 30 -7.15 -16.04 -6.04
N ALA A 31 -7.08 -17.37 -6.02
CA ALA A 31 -6.08 -18.13 -6.75
C ALA A 31 -6.15 -17.91 -8.28
N SER A 32 -7.35 -17.72 -8.84
CA SER A 32 -7.55 -17.42 -10.27
C SER A 32 -7.40 -15.93 -10.63
N GLY A 33 -7.10 -15.06 -9.66
CA GLY A 33 -6.96 -13.63 -9.90
C GLY A 33 -8.27 -12.85 -10.07
N THR A 34 -9.42 -13.43 -9.73
CA THR A 34 -10.76 -12.83 -9.93
C THR A 34 -11.42 -12.37 -8.62
N GLY A 35 -10.70 -12.37 -7.50
CA GLY A 35 -11.21 -12.06 -6.17
C GLY A 35 -11.13 -10.59 -5.74
N GLU A 36 -10.68 -9.68 -6.60
CA GLU A 36 -10.36 -8.28 -6.27
C GLU A 36 -11.54 -7.54 -5.60
N ASN A 37 -12.74 -7.65 -6.17
CA ASN A 37 -13.92 -6.91 -5.71
C ASN A 37 -14.70 -7.58 -4.56
N LEU A 38 -14.20 -8.71 -4.06
CA LEU A 38 -14.88 -9.50 -3.02
C LEU A 38 -14.38 -9.15 -1.61
N LEU A 39 -13.35 -8.34 -1.51
CA LEU A 39 -12.69 -8.00 -0.25
C LEU A 39 -12.41 -6.49 -0.16
N PRO A 40 -12.31 -5.94 1.07
CA PRO A 40 -11.76 -4.61 1.24
C PRO A 40 -10.37 -4.51 0.61
N PRO A 41 -10.03 -3.40 -0.10
CA PRO A 41 -8.78 -3.30 -0.86
C PRO A 41 -7.53 -3.62 -0.06
N ALA A 42 -7.40 -3.12 1.18
CA ALA A 42 -6.24 -3.39 2.03
C ALA A 42 -6.12 -4.88 2.42
N VAL A 43 -7.23 -5.61 2.55
CA VAL A 43 -7.24 -7.06 2.82
C VAL A 43 -6.80 -7.82 1.58
N TYR A 44 -7.35 -7.48 0.41
CA TYR A 44 -6.93 -8.05 -0.85
C TYR A 44 -5.43 -7.81 -1.11
N GLY A 45 -4.96 -6.58 -0.91
CA GLY A 45 -3.55 -6.24 -1.03
C GLY A 45 -2.64 -7.01 -0.05
N TYR A 46 -3.12 -7.27 1.18
CA TYR A 46 -2.39 -8.11 2.13
C TYR A 46 -2.26 -9.55 1.64
N ILE A 47 -3.31 -10.10 1.04
CA ILE A 47 -3.31 -11.44 0.45
C ILE A 47 -2.30 -11.53 -0.70
N LEU A 48 -2.33 -10.60 -1.63
CA LEU A 48 -1.39 -10.53 -2.75
C LEU A 48 0.06 -10.44 -2.28
N ARG A 49 0.34 -9.50 -1.37
CA ARG A 49 1.70 -9.25 -0.86
C ARG A 49 2.32 -10.45 -0.15
N ASN A 50 1.51 -11.27 0.51
CA ASN A 50 1.98 -12.43 1.27
C ASN A 50 1.74 -13.75 0.54
N HIS A 51 1.37 -13.71 -0.75
CA HIS A 51 1.14 -14.90 -1.58
C HIS A 51 0.17 -15.90 -0.93
N LEU A 52 -0.89 -15.41 -0.26
CA LEU A 52 -1.86 -16.26 0.42
C LEU A 52 -2.88 -16.83 -0.56
N TYR A 53 -3.44 -17.99 -0.21
CA TYR A 53 -4.53 -18.66 -0.95
C TYR A 53 -4.20 -18.95 -2.43
N GLY A 54 -2.93 -19.23 -2.73
CA GLY A 54 -2.50 -19.55 -4.09
C GLY A 54 -2.38 -18.35 -5.03
N THR A 55 -2.42 -17.12 -4.49
CA THR A 55 -2.11 -15.94 -5.31
C THR A 55 -0.61 -15.93 -5.64
N ASP A 56 -0.30 -15.76 -6.93
CA ASP A 56 1.08 -15.64 -7.42
C ASP A 56 1.22 -14.34 -8.21
N VAL A 57 1.77 -13.32 -7.55
CA VAL A 57 1.99 -12.00 -8.16
C VAL A 57 3.46 -11.58 -7.99
N ASN A 58 4.03 -11.07 -9.05
CA ASN A 58 5.35 -10.46 -8.96
C ASN A 58 5.20 -9.01 -8.49
N LEU A 59 5.66 -8.71 -7.26
CA LEU A 59 5.55 -7.38 -6.68
C LEU A 59 6.34 -6.31 -7.46
N LYS A 60 7.33 -6.70 -8.27
CA LYS A 60 8.09 -5.77 -9.13
C LYS A 60 7.39 -5.44 -10.46
N SER A 61 6.27 -6.10 -10.76
CA SER A 61 5.53 -5.90 -12.01
C SER A 61 4.02 -5.83 -11.81
N LEU A 62 3.59 -5.26 -10.68
CA LEU A 62 2.17 -5.07 -10.39
C LEU A 62 1.54 -4.08 -11.36
N THR A 63 0.34 -4.42 -11.82
CA THR A 63 -0.54 -3.42 -12.44
C THR A 63 -0.95 -2.38 -11.40
N LEU A 64 -1.38 -1.21 -11.82
CA LEU A 64 -1.84 -0.19 -10.89
C LEU A 64 -3.04 -0.65 -10.04
N SER A 65 -3.94 -1.47 -10.61
CA SER A 65 -5.06 -2.07 -9.88
C SER A 65 -4.61 -3.01 -8.76
N GLN A 66 -3.47 -3.68 -8.92
CA GLN A 66 -2.84 -4.52 -7.90
C GLN A 66 -1.96 -3.71 -6.92
N LEU A 67 -1.21 -2.72 -7.43
CA LEU A 67 -0.33 -1.91 -6.60
C LEU A 67 -1.10 -1.11 -5.55
N ARG A 68 -2.23 -0.50 -5.92
CA ARG A 68 -3.03 0.30 -4.97
C ARG A 68 -3.47 -0.52 -3.75
N PRO A 69 -4.17 -1.65 -3.85
CA PRO A 69 -4.53 -2.46 -2.68
C PRO A 69 -3.30 -2.97 -1.91
N VAL A 70 -2.22 -3.34 -2.60
CA VAL A 70 -0.97 -3.76 -1.94
C VAL A 70 -0.38 -2.62 -1.13
N ALA A 71 -0.25 -1.41 -1.67
CA ALA A 71 0.22 -0.22 -0.95
C ALA A 71 -0.65 0.08 0.28
N LEU A 72 -1.98 0.03 0.15
CA LEU A 72 -2.92 0.24 1.27
C LEU A 72 -2.74 -0.79 2.39
N SER A 73 -2.32 -2.01 2.10
CA SER A 73 -2.07 -3.06 3.09
C SER A 73 -0.90 -2.77 4.03
N TYR A 74 0.00 -1.87 3.65
CA TYR A 74 1.10 -1.42 4.50
C TYR A 74 0.67 -0.38 5.54
N LEU A 75 -0.52 0.21 5.40
CA LEU A 75 -0.94 1.36 6.19
C LEU A 75 -1.75 0.97 7.43
N LYS A 76 -1.77 1.86 8.44
CA LYS A 76 -2.84 1.86 9.44
C LYS A 76 -4.11 2.39 8.79
N HIS A 77 -5.28 1.84 9.13
CA HIS A 77 -6.57 2.19 8.51
C HIS A 77 -6.81 3.71 8.43
N LYS A 78 -6.52 4.44 9.50
CA LYS A 78 -6.66 5.91 9.57
C LYS A 78 -5.79 6.68 8.56
N ARG A 79 -4.77 6.03 7.97
CA ARG A 79 -3.86 6.65 7.00
C ARG A 79 -4.32 6.46 5.56
N ILE A 80 -5.22 5.52 5.29
CA ILE A 80 -5.72 5.22 3.95
C ILE A 80 -6.30 6.46 3.24
N PRO A 81 -7.20 7.27 3.87
CA PRO A 81 -7.74 8.46 3.21
C PRO A 81 -6.66 9.49 2.82
N HIS A 82 -5.61 9.62 3.64
CA HIS A 82 -4.49 10.50 3.32
C HIS A 82 -3.75 10.03 2.05
N VAL A 83 -3.38 8.76 1.98
CA VAL A 83 -2.62 8.23 0.83
C VAL A 83 -3.44 8.30 -0.46
N LEU A 84 -4.74 8.00 -0.40
CA LEU A 84 -5.62 8.15 -1.56
C LEU A 84 -5.80 9.62 -1.98
N GLY A 85 -5.89 10.54 -1.03
CA GLY A 85 -5.92 11.97 -1.30
C GLY A 85 -4.61 12.49 -1.90
N THR A 86 -3.46 12.00 -1.38
CA THR A 86 -2.13 12.30 -1.93
C THR A 86 -2.01 11.80 -3.36
N GLU A 87 -2.49 10.59 -3.67
CA GLU A 87 -2.49 10.06 -5.03
C GLU A 87 -3.30 10.95 -5.98
N GLN A 88 -4.51 11.36 -5.59
CA GLN A 88 -5.35 12.23 -6.41
C GLN A 88 -4.69 13.59 -6.67
N GLU A 89 -4.10 14.18 -5.65
CA GLU A 89 -3.41 15.47 -5.78
C GLU A 89 -2.13 15.36 -6.62
N ALA A 90 -1.37 14.28 -6.46
CA ALA A 90 -0.19 14.01 -7.29
C ALA A 90 -0.55 13.91 -8.78
N ILE A 91 -1.63 13.20 -9.12
CA ILE A 91 -2.17 13.11 -10.48
C ILE A 91 -2.52 14.51 -11.01
N ARG A 92 -3.26 15.29 -10.21
CA ARG A 92 -3.69 16.65 -10.59
C ARG A 92 -2.51 17.57 -10.88
N LEU A 93 -1.51 17.53 -10.01
CA LEU A 93 -0.31 18.38 -10.15
C LEU A 93 0.58 17.90 -11.28
N ALA A 94 0.83 16.60 -11.42
CA ALA A 94 1.61 16.05 -12.53
C ALA A 94 0.99 16.41 -13.89
N THR A 95 -0.33 16.25 -14.01
CA THR A 95 -1.06 16.67 -15.22
C THR A 95 -0.91 18.16 -15.50
N ARG A 96 -1.06 19.01 -14.47
CA ARG A 96 -0.98 20.45 -14.60
C ARG A 96 0.39 20.94 -15.07
N TYR A 97 1.45 20.32 -14.57
CA TYR A 97 2.83 20.76 -14.80
C TYR A 97 3.59 19.90 -15.82
N GLY A 98 2.90 18.97 -16.50
CA GLY A 98 3.51 18.13 -17.55
C GLY A 98 4.52 17.11 -17.02
N ALA A 99 4.37 16.69 -15.77
CA ALA A 99 5.17 15.61 -15.17
C ALA A 99 4.57 14.23 -15.48
N ASP A 100 5.34 13.16 -15.25
CA ASP A 100 4.88 11.80 -15.45
C ASP A 100 3.82 11.42 -14.37
N VAL A 101 2.57 11.29 -14.84
CA VAL A 101 1.41 11.01 -13.98
C VAL A 101 1.51 9.65 -13.34
N GLU A 102 1.98 8.61 -14.07
CA GLU A 102 2.07 7.26 -13.51
C GLU A 102 3.17 7.16 -12.44
N LYS A 103 4.31 7.80 -12.66
CA LYS A 103 5.37 7.89 -11.63
C LYS A 103 4.90 8.65 -10.40
N ALA A 104 4.20 9.75 -10.57
CA ALA A 104 3.65 10.54 -9.47
C ALA A 104 2.63 9.72 -8.65
N ARG A 105 1.78 8.93 -9.31
CA ARG A 105 0.83 8.01 -8.65
C ARG A 105 1.54 6.93 -7.84
N VAL A 106 2.53 6.26 -8.44
CA VAL A 106 3.27 5.18 -7.77
C VAL A 106 3.99 5.72 -6.54
N ALA A 107 4.67 6.86 -6.67
CA ALA A 107 5.35 7.49 -5.55
C ALA A 107 4.36 7.89 -4.43
N ALA A 108 3.21 8.49 -4.78
CA ALA A 108 2.16 8.86 -3.82
C ALA A 108 1.57 7.64 -3.10
N LEU A 109 1.37 6.52 -3.78
CA LEU A 109 0.88 5.29 -3.14
C LEU A 109 1.88 4.68 -2.16
N LEU A 110 3.19 4.77 -2.45
CA LEU A 110 4.23 4.08 -1.69
C LEU A 110 4.92 4.97 -0.64
N HIS A 111 4.76 6.31 -0.65
CA HIS A 111 5.54 7.23 0.19
C HIS A 111 5.47 6.92 1.69
N ASP A 112 4.33 6.44 2.17
CA ASP A 112 4.07 6.16 3.58
C ASP A 112 4.07 4.64 3.93
N CYS A 113 4.55 3.76 3.05
CA CYS A 113 4.43 2.30 3.24
C CYS A 113 5.11 1.78 4.52
N THR A 114 6.11 2.48 5.05
CA THR A 114 6.78 2.14 6.31
C THR A 114 6.35 3.02 7.51
N LYS A 115 5.41 3.95 7.30
CA LYS A 115 4.97 4.92 8.33
C LYS A 115 4.38 4.30 9.60
N LYS A 116 3.88 3.07 9.52
CA LYS A 116 3.32 2.38 10.68
C LYS A 116 4.36 1.73 11.59
N LEU A 117 5.60 1.56 11.10
CA LEU A 117 6.67 0.88 11.81
C LEU A 117 7.19 1.72 12.97
N ASP A 118 7.60 1.06 14.04
CA ASP A 118 8.23 1.71 15.19
C ASP A 118 9.73 1.98 14.95
N MET A 119 10.39 2.61 15.93
CA MET A 119 11.82 2.95 15.82
C MET A 119 12.72 1.71 15.62
N PRO A 120 12.60 0.63 16.41
CA PRO A 120 13.39 -0.60 16.20
C PRO A 120 13.21 -1.20 14.81
N GLU A 121 11.97 -1.25 14.29
CA GLU A 121 11.66 -1.75 12.95
C GLU A 121 12.26 -0.87 11.86
N GLN A 122 12.15 0.46 11.99
CA GLN A 122 12.75 1.41 11.06
C GLN A 122 14.28 1.28 11.01
N LEU A 123 14.94 1.21 12.18
CA LEU A 123 16.38 1.03 12.27
C LEU A 123 16.85 -0.34 11.73
N ALA A 124 16.02 -1.38 11.88
CA ALA A 124 16.30 -2.67 11.27
C ALA A 124 16.32 -2.58 9.73
N LEU A 125 15.35 -1.90 9.14
CA LEU A 125 15.30 -1.64 7.69
C LEU A 125 16.51 -0.78 7.24
N CYS A 126 16.87 0.25 8.01
CA CYS A 126 18.05 1.05 7.69
C CYS A 126 19.32 0.18 7.61
N ARG A 127 19.53 -0.70 8.58
CA ARG A 127 20.67 -1.65 8.55
C ARG A 127 20.57 -2.62 7.38
N GLN A 128 19.38 -3.18 7.12
CA GLN A 128 19.16 -4.14 6.04
C GLN A 128 19.49 -3.55 4.66
N TYR A 129 19.13 -2.29 4.45
CA TYR A 129 19.32 -1.61 3.15
C TYR A 129 20.54 -0.68 3.09
N GLY A 130 21.41 -0.71 4.09
CA GLY A 130 22.63 0.10 4.12
C GLY A 130 22.34 1.61 4.14
N ILE A 131 21.25 2.04 4.78
CA ILE A 131 20.89 3.45 4.87
C ILE A 131 21.68 4.10 5.99
N GLU A 132 22.56 5.03 5.62
CA GLU A 132 23.29 5.86 6.57
C GLU A 132 22.38 6.93 7.17
N LEU A 133 22.47 7.09 8.48
CA LEU A 133 21.69 8.04 9.26
C LEU A 133 22.61 9.03 9.96
N ASP A 134 22.28 10.30 9.90
CA ASP A 134 22.92 11.31 10.74
C ASP A 134 22.42 11.23 12.20
N GLU A 135 23.01 12.06 13.08
CA GLU A 135 22.67 12.06 14.50
C GLU A 135 21.23 12.49 14.79
N LEU A 136 20.65 13.35 13.94
CA LEU A 136 19.28 13.80 14.07
C LEU A 136 18.30 12.69 13.66
N GLU A 137 18.57 12.07 12.54
CA GLU A 137 17.74 10.99 11.99
C GLU A 137 17.69 9.78 12.92
N GLN A 138 18.79 9.44 13.59
CA GLN A 138 18.82 8.36 14.58
C GLN A 138 17.84 8.57 15.75
N LYS A 139 17.41 9.81 16.00
CA LYS A 139 16.47 10.18 17.07
C LYS A 139 15.10 10.61 16.54
N ALA A 140 14.95 10.74 15.23
CA ALA A 140 13.76 11.32 14.57
C ALA A 140 12.96 10.27 13.78
N LEU A 141 12.26 9.38 14.46
CA LEU A 141 11.41 8.34 13.84
C LEU A 141 10.56 8.88 12.68
N LYS A 142 10.06 10.11 12.79
CA LYS A 142 9.22 10.72 11.75
C LYS A 142 9.92 10.94 10.41
N LEU A 143 11.26 11.01 10.39
CA LEU A 143 12.04 11.19 9.16
C LEU A 143 12.39 9.85 8.50
N LEU A 144 12.60 8.81 9.30
CA LEU A 144 13.09 7.51 8.81
C LEU A 144 12.16 6.86 7.79
N HIS A 145 10.82 7.05 7.92
CA HIS A 145 9.88 6.40 7.00
C HIS A 145 10.05 6.82 5.54
N ALA A 146 10.60 7.99 5.28
CA ALA A 146 10.87 8.43 3.91
C ALA A 146 11.99 7.58 3.29
N LYS A 147 13.12 7.43 3.98
CA LYS A 147 14.25 6.63 3.53
C LYS A 147 13.94 5.14 3.45
N THR A 148 13.34 4.57 4.49
CA THR A 148 12.97 3.16 4.52
C THR A 148 11.83 2.84 3.55
N GLY A 149 10.87 3.75 3.36
CA GLY A 149 9.82 3.64 2.35
C GLY A 149 10.38 3.63 0.93
N ALA A 150 11.34 4.52 0.64
CA ALA A 150 12.04 4.54 -0.64
C ALA A 150 12.81 3.24 -0.90
N ALA A 151 13.49 2.71 0.12
CA ALA A 151 14.21 1.44 0.01
C ALA A 151 13.25 0.27 -0.27
N ILE A 152 12.12 0.17 0.45
CA ILE A 152 11.06 -0.82 0.16
C ILE A 152 10.52 -0.63 -1.26
N ALA A 153 10.25 0.60 -1.69
CA ALA A 153 9.76 0.87 -3.04
C ALA A 153 10.74 0.34 -4.11
N ARG A 154 12.03 0.54 -3.94
CA ARG A 154 13.07 0.05 -4.86
C ARG A 154 13.23 -1.47 -4.81
N GLU A 155 13.43 -2.03 -3.62
CA GLU A 155 13.82 -3.44 -3.48
C GLU A 155 12.63 -4.40 -3.66
N VAL A 156 11.47 -4.04 -3.17
CA VAL A 156 10.27 -4.89 -3.23
C VAL A 156 9.45 -4.61 -4.49
N PHE A 157 9.28 -3.35 -4.87
CA PHE A 157 8.41 -2.97 -6.00
C PHE A 157 9.19 -2.65 -7.29
N GLY A 158 10.51 -2.56 -7.24
CA GLY A 158 11.34 -2.33 -8.42
C GLY A 158 11.15 -0.95 -9.07
N VAL A 159 10.78 0.07 -8.28
CA VAL A 159 10.61 1.43 -8.80
C VAL A 159 11.93 2.02 -9.31
N ASP A 160 11.85 2.91 -10.28
CA ASP A 160 12.99 3.62 -10.82
C ASP A 160 13.55 4.69 -9.86
N ASP A 161 14.68 5.27 -10.24
CA ASP A 161 15.38 6.27 -9.43
C ASP A 161 14.56 7.55 -9.19
N GLU A 162 13.70 7.93 -10.12
CA GLU A 162 12.87 9.13 -9.99
C GLU A 162 11.83 8.93 -8.90
N ILE A 163 11.09 7.82 -8.94
CA ILE A 163 10.12 7.44 -7.90
C ILE A 163 10.81 7.24 -6.54
N TYR A 164 11.98 6.57 -6.55
CA TYR A 164 12.78 6.38 -5.33
C TYR A 164 13.14 7.71 -4.67
N ARG A 165 13.67 8.67 -5.42
CA ARG A 165 14.04 10.00 -4.92
C ARG A 165 12.83 10.79 -4.44
N ALA A 166 11.69 10.69 -5.14
CA ALA A 166 10.45 11.31 -4.71
C ALA A 166 10.04 10.86 -3.30
N ILE A 167 10.08 9.55 -3.06
CA ILE A 167 9.76 8.98 -1.75
C ILE A 167 10.84 9.33 -0.72
N TRP A 168 12.11 9.26 -1.09
CA TRP A 168 13.24 9.53 -0.18
C TRP A 168 13.18 10.93 0.43
N TRP A 169 12.85 11.93 -0.37
CA TRP A 169 12.89 13.33 0.06
C TRP A 169 11.54 13.97 0.35
N HIS A 170 10.45 13.21 0.35
CA HIS A 170 9.12 13.79 0.55
C HIS A 170 8.93 14.47 1.92
N THR A 171 9.76 14.17 2.92
CA THR A 171 9.68 14.79 4.25
C THR A 171 10.64 15.97 4.43
N THR A 172 11.75 16.02 3.71
CA THR A 172 12.83 17.01 3.90
C THR A 172 13.00 17.95 2.71
N GLY A 173 12.57 17.53 1.53
CA GLY A 173 12.93 18.19 0.30
C GLY A 173 14.43 18.00 -0.06
N HIS A 174 14.81 18.41 -1.27
CA HIS A 174 16.20 18.46 -1.75
C HIS A 174 16.33 19.48 -2.87
N ALA A 175 17.50 20.15 -2.98
CA ALA A 175 17.70 21.21 -3.95
C ALA A 175 17.59 20.75 -5.43
N ASP A 176 17.96 19.49 -5.70
CA ASP A 176 17.92 18.91 -7.06
C ASP A 176 16.62 18.17 -7.35
N MET A 177 15.53 18.44 -6.61
CA MET A 177 14.23 17.83 -6.91
C MET A 177 13.67 18.39 -8.20
N THR A 178 13.36 17.48 -9.13
CA THR A 178 12.60 17.84 -10.35
C THR A 178 11.14 18.16 -10.00
N LEU A 179 10.41 18.81 -10.92
CA LEU A 179 8.97 19.09 -10.74
C LEU A 179 8.18 17.82 -10.43
N SER A 180 8.50 16.69 -11.04
CA SER A 180 7.89 15.38 -10.74
C SER A 180 8.08 14.96 -9.29
N LEU A 181 9.20 15.32 -8.66
CA LEU A 181 9.52 14.95 -7.28
C LEU A 181 8.84 15.86 -6.25
N ILE A 182 8.62 17.13 -6.58
CA ILE A 182 8.06 18.15 -5.67
C ILE A 182 6.57 17.90 -5.38
N HIS A 183 5.87 17.18 -6.26
CA HIS A 183 4.41 17.00 -6.19
C HIS A 183 3.92 15.99 -5.14
N ILE A 184 4.81 15.34 -4.41
CA ILE A 184 4.48 14.38 -3.35
C ILE A 184 4.66 15.00 -1.98
#